data_b10491b9d33000e0666e10caa8f5f2e4
#
_entry.id   b10491b9d33000e0666e10caa8f5f2e4
#
_cell.length_a   1.000
_cell.length_b   1.000
_cell.length_c   1.000
_cell.angle_alpha   90.00
_cell.angle_beta   90.00
_cell.angle_gamma   90.00
#
_symmetry.space_group_name_H-M   'P 1'
#
loop_
_entity.id
_entity.type
_entity.pdbx_description
1 polymer ?
#
loop_
_entity_poly.entity_id
_entity_poly.type
_entity_poly.pdbx_seq_one_letter_code
_entity_poly.pdbx_strand_id
1 'polypeptide(L)'
;MRNKIALIFGVSGQDGAYLADFLLKKKYKIIGITRNNSKSNLFRLKKLKIEKKIKIYQNKSLNSDFLKKIFNKNKIINEIYYLSGETSPLRSIKEPIQTFESNVISLIKILEFIKL
;
A
#
# COMPACT_ATOMS: atom_id res chain seq x y z
N MET A 1 -5.41 24.40 -8.21
CA MET A 1 -4.94 23.11 -8.77
C MET A 1 -5.36 21.94 -7.89
N ARG A 2 -5.80 20.86 -8.49
CA ARG A 2 -6.11 19.66 -7.73
C ARG A 2 -4.83 18.97 -7.28
N ASN A 3 -4.83 18.52 -6.03
CA ASN A 3 -3.72 17.71 -5.55
C ASN A 3 -3.79 16.32 -6.17
N LYS A 4 -2.65 15.77 -6.51
CA LYS A 4 -2.58 14.39 -6.99
C LYS A 4 -2.86 13.42 -5.85
N ILE A 5 -3.42 12.28 -6.20
CA ILE A 5 -3.72 11.20 -5.25
C ILE A 5 -2.83 10.02 -5.57
N ALA A 6 -2.08 9.56 -4.58
CA ALA A 6 -1.23 8.38 -4.71
C ALA A 6 -1.78 7.25 -3.84
N LEU A 7 -1.83 6.06 -4.40
CA LEU A 7 -2.20 4.84 -3.68
C LEU A 7 -0.94 4.03 -3.44
N ILE A 8 -0.63 3.78 -2.17
CA ILE A 8 0.60 3.08 -1.80
C ILE A 8 0.26 1.76 -1.12
N PHE A 9 0.57 0.65 -1.78
CA PHE A 9 0.49 -0.68 -1.18
C PHE A 9 1.78 -0.93 -0.40
N GLY A 10 1.66 -1.27 0.87
CA GLY A 10 2.82 -1.43 1.74
C GLY A 10 3.25 -0.14 2.41
N VAL A 11 2.30 0.75 2.68
CA VAL A 11 2.58 2.07 3.24
C VAL A 11 3.22 2.00 4.63
N SER A 12 3.00 0.93 5.37
CA SER A 12 3.57 0.78 6.71
C SER A 12 5.01 0.24 6.72
N GLY A 13 5.50 -0.21 5.57
CA GLY A 13 6.89 -0.64 5.45
C GLY A 13 7.84 0.55 5.40
N GLN A 14 9.14 0.26 5.45
CA GLN A 14 10.16 1.32 5.46
C GLN A 14 10.07 2.19 4.21
N ASP A 15 10.09 1.58 3.03
CA ASP A 15 10.05 2.33 1.78
C ASP A 15 8.72 3.05 1.59
N GLY A 16 7.60 2.37 1.94
CA GLY A 16 6.28 2.97 1.80
C GLY A 16 6.09 4.17 2.71
N ALA A 17 6.57 4.10 3.93
CA ALA A 17 6.44 5.20 4.88
C ALA A 17 7.25 6.43 4.44
N TYR A 18 8.48 6.22 3.99
CA TYR A 18 9.30 7.33 3.49
C TYR A 18 8.74 7.93 2.22
N LEU A 19 8.22 7.09 1.31
CA LEU A 19 7.58 7.58 0.09
C LEU A 19 6.36 8.43 0.42
N ALA A 20 5.53 7.96 1.37
CA ALA A 20 4.35 8.71 1.79
C ALA A 20 4.74 10.09 2.34
N ASP A 21 5.77 10.13 3.19
CA ASP A 21 6.26 11.39 3.75
C ASP A 21 6.72 12.34 2.66
N PHE A 22 7.47 11.82 1.71
CA PHE A 22 7.97 12.60 0.57
C PHE A 22 6.83 13.19 -0.25
N LEU A 23 5.83 12.36 -0.58
CA LEU A 23 4.70 12.80 -1.40
C LEU A 23 3.79 13.78 -0.65
N LEU A 24 3.62 13.60 0.65
CA LEU A 24 2.85 14.57 1.45
C LEU A 24 3.49 15.95 1.42
N LYS A 25 4.81 16.02 1.43
CA LYS A 25 5.52 17.29 1.33
C LYS A 25 5.32 17.93 -0.04
N LYS A 26 4.99 17.14 -1.05
CA LYS A 26 4.69 17.63 -2.40
C LYS A 26 3.18 17.86 -2.58
N LYS A 27 2.42 17.89 -1.50
CA LYS A 27 0.98 18.18 -1.50
C LYS A 27 0.12 17.09 -2.10
N TYR A 28 0.60 15.86 -2.14
CA TYR A 28 -0.22 14.72 -2.54
C TYR A 28 -1.19 14.35 -1.44
N LYS A 29 -2.32 13.81 -1.83
CA LYS A 29 -3.19 13.05 -0.93
C LYS A 29 -2.76 11.59 -1.00
N ILE A 30 -2.65 10.93 0.14
CA ILE A 30 -2.15 9.56 0.20
C ILE A 30 -3.23 8.61 0.68
N ILE A 31 -3.44 7.54 -0.08
CA ILE A 31 -4.24 6.39 0.35
C ILE A 31 -3.25 5.25 0.56
N GLY A 32 -3.20 4.74 1.78
CA GLY A 32 -2.25 3.70 2.13
C GLY A 32 -2.94 2.38 2.40
N ILE A 33 -2.37 1.31 1.89
CA ILE A 33 -2.84 -0.05 2.14
C ILE A 33 -1.79 -0.77 2.96
N THR A 34 -2.23 -1.38 4.06
CA THR A 34 -1.35 -2.19 4.91
C THR A 34 -2.02 -3.52 5.19
N ARG A 35 -1.20 -4.56 5.38
CA ARG A 35 -1.73 -5.88 5.75
C ARG A 35 -2.18 -5.92 7.19
N ASN A 36 -1.56 -5.13 8.04
CA ASN A 36 -1.83 -5.10 9.47
C ASN A 36 -1.66 -3.67 9.97
N ASN A 37 -2.70 -3.14 10.59
CA ASN A 37 -2.66 -1.77 11.12
C ASN A 37 -2.44 -1.72 12.63
N SER A 38 -1.82 -2.74 13.22
CA SER A 38 -1.47 -2.72 14.63
C SER A 38 -0.49 -1.60 14.95
N LYS A 39 -0.41 -1.22 16.22
CA LYS A 39 0.51 -0.15 16.64
C LYS A 39 1.95 -0.44 16.27
N SER A 40 2.38 -1.70 16.43
CA SER A 40 3.74 -2.08 16.10
C SER A 40 4.03 -1.99 14.59
N ASN A 41 3.01 -2.20 13.78
CA ASN A 41 3.17 -2.15 12.33
C ASN A 41 3.12 -0.74 11.77
N LEU A 42 2.49 0.18 12.48
CA LEU A 42 2.36 1.57 12.05
C LEU A 42 3.41 2.50 12.66
N PHE A 43 4.40 1.95 13.38
CA PHE A 43 5.33 2.78 14.13
C PHE A 43 6.14 3.75 13.25
N ARG A 44 6.45 3.37 12.02
CA ARG A 44 7.19 4.23 11.10
C ARG A 44 6.39 5.47 10.73
N LEU A 45 5.10 5.29 10.45
CA LEU A 45 4.22 6.40 10.12
C LEU A 45 4.03 7.32 11.32
N LYS A 46 3.95 6.76 12.52
CA LYS A 46 3.85 7.55 13.75
C LYS A 46 5.12 8.32 14.04
N LYS A 47 6.27 7.68 13.82
CA LYS A 47 7.56 8.31 14.02
C LYS A 47 7.76 9.50 13.08
N LEU A 48 7.28 9.39 11.85
CA LEU A 48 7.32 10.48 10.88
C LEU A 48 6.22 11.50 11.09
N LYS A 49 5.29 11.25 12.02
CA LYS A 49 4.17 12.12 12.34
C LYS A 49 3.21 12.33 11.18
N ILE A 50 3.06 11.31 10.33
CA ILE A 50 2.19 11.39 9.16
C ILE A 50 1.02 10.40 9.20
N GLU A 51 0.90 9.58 10.24
CA GLU A 51 -0.16 8.58 10.33
C GLU A 51 -1.55 9.15 10.11
N LYS A 52 -1.83 10.30 10.72
CA LYS A 52 -3.15 10.93 10.63
C LYS A 52 -3.37 11.69 9.33
N LYS A 53 -2.32 11.87 8.53
CA LYS A 53 -2.40 12.58 7.26
C LYS A 53 -2.66 11.63 6.10
N ILE A 54 -2.71 10.33 6.35
CA ILE A 54 -2.87 9.28 5.35
C ILE A 54 -4.18 8.55 5.61
N LYS A 55 -4.93 8.28 4.55
CA LYS A 55 -6.11 7.44 4.65
C LYS A 55 -5.66 5.99 4.55
N ILE A 56 -5.66 5.27 5.68
CA ILE A 56 -5.11 3.93 5.77
C ILE A 56 -6.21 2.89 5.75
N TYR A 57 -6.09 1.91 4.87
CA TYR A 57 -6.97 0.75 4.81
C TYR A 57 -6.14 -0.50 5.11
N GLN A 58 -6.76 -1.43 5.81
CA GLN A 58 -6.13 -2.71 6.12
C GLN A 58 -6.78 -3.82 5.31
N ASN A 59 -5.96 -4.63 4.63
CA ASN A 59 -6.44 -5.85 4.01
C ASN A 59 -5.28 -6.81 3.81
N LYS A 60 -5.39 -8.00 4.39
CA LYS A 60 -4.32 -8.99 4.34
C LYS A 60 -4.21 -9.68 2.98
N SER A 61 -5.34 -9.94 2.35
CA SER A 61 -5.37 -10.78 1.15
C SER A 61 -5.43 -10.02 -0.16
N LEU A 62 -5.70 -8.71 -0.14
CA LEU A 62 -5.89 -7.90 -1.34
C LEU A 62 -6.86 -8.56 -2.31
N ASN A 63 -7.99 -9.07 -1.78
CA ASN A 63 -8.97 -9.76 -2.61
C ASN A 63 -9.72 -8.78 -3.52
N SER A 64 -10.42 -9.34 -4.51
CA SER A 64 -11.14 -8.56 -5.52
C SER A 64 -12.19 -7.62 -4.93
N ASP A 65 -12.91 -8.06 -3.90
CA ASP A 65 -13.94 -7.23 -3.28
C ASP A 65 -13.33 -6.00 -2.62
N PHE A 66 -12.21 -6.17 -1.94
CA PHE A 66 -11.52 -5.05 -1.31
C PHE A 66 -11.00 -4.06 -2.34
N LEU A 67 -10.34 -4.56 -3.39
CA LEU A 67 -9.79 -3.70 -4.45
C LEU A 67 -10.90 -2.95 -5.17
N LYS A 68 -12.01 -3.63 -5.46
CA LYS A 68 -13.18 -3.01 -6.09
C LYS A 68 -13.70 -1.86 -5.24
N LYS A 69 -13.78 -2.06 -3.92
CA LYS A 69 -14.23 -1.05 -2.99
C LYS A 69 -13.30 0.16 -2.99
N ILE A 70 -11.98 -0.07 -2.96
CA ILE A 70 -10.99 1.00 -2.95
C ILE A 70 -11.08 1.83 -4.23
N PHE A 71 -11.10 1.17 -5.40
CA PHE A 71 -11.11 1.89 -6.66
C PHE A 71 -12.45 2.57 -6.94
N ASN A 72 -13.56 2.01 -6.48
CA ASN A 72 -14.86 2.65 -6.63
C ASN A 72 -15.03 3.88 -5.74
N LYS A 73 -14.49 3.82 -4.52
CA LYS A 73 -14.57 4.92 -3.57
C LYS A 73 -13.63 6.06 -3.94
N ASN A 74 -12.51 5.74 -4.57
CA ASN A 74 -11.47 6.72 -4.92
C ASN A 74 -11.29 6.72 -6.43
N LYS A 75 -12.23 7.36 -7.12
CA LYS A 75 -12.32 7.28 -8.59
C LYS A 75 -11.14 7.90 -9.33
N ILE A 76 -10.47 8.87 -8.70
CA ILE A 76 -9.33 9.53 -9.34
C ILE A 76 -8.08 9.21 -8.54
N ILE A 77 -7.36 8.19 -8.98
CA ILE A 77 -6.05 7.85 -8.42
C ILE A 77 -5.04 8.12 -9.53
N ASN A 78 -4.10 9.02 -9.25
CA ASN A 78 -3.13 9.45 -10.24
C ASN A 78 -1.92 8.53 -10.36
N GLU A 79 -1.48 7.99 -9.23
CA GLU A 79 -0.28 7.14 -9.17
C GLU A 79 -0.51 5.98 -8.23
N ILE A 80 0.04 4.82 -8.58
CA ILE A 80 -0.03 3.63 -7.76
C ILE A 80 1.38 3.11 -7.54
N TYR A 81 1.73 2.91 -6.27
CA TYR A 81 3.03 2.36 -5.88
C TYR A 81 2.81 1.03 -5.18
N TYR A 82 3.45 -0.01 -5.66
CA TYR A 82 3.31 -1.34 -5.08
C TYR A 82 4.59 -1.74 -4.36
N LEU A 83 4.57 -1.62 -3.03
CA LEU A 83 5.73 -1.90 -2.18
C LEU A 83 5.43 -2.99 -1.15
N SER A 84 4.41 -3.81 -1.42
CA SER A 84 3.94 -4.84 -0.49
C SER A 84 4.64 -6.18 -0.63
N GLY A 85 5.61 -6.30 -1.52
CA GLY A 85 6.28 -7.57 -1.75
C GLY A 85 7.03 -8.09 -0.53
N GLU A 86 7.19 -9.41 -0.44
CA GLU A 86 7.96 -10.03 0.62
C GLU A 86 9.44 -9.85 0.33
N THR A 87 10.14 -9.15 1.23
CA THR A 87 11.56 -8.84 1.05
C THR A 87 12.50 -9.58 2.00
N SER A 88 11.96 -10.36 2.95
CA SER A 88 12.79 -11.12 3.88
C SER A 88 13.35 -12.38 3.21
N PRO A 89 14.67 -12.52 3.04
CA PRO A 89 15.24 -13.73 2.46
C PRO A 89 14.89 -14.99 3.25
N LEU A 90 14.92 -14.90 4.57
CA LEU A 90 14.59 -16.04 5.43
C LEU A 90 13.15 -16.50 5.22
N ARG A 91 12.23 -15.57 5.14
CA ARG A 91 10.83 -15.88 4.96
C ARG A 91 10.54 -16.45 3.58
N SER A 92 11.22 -15.96 2.55
CA SER A 92 11.04 -16.47 1.20
C SER A 92 11.55 -17.92 1.07
N ILE A 93 12.54 -18.31 1.85
CA ILE A 93 13.02 -19.69 1.90
C ILE A 93 12.03 -20.58 2.64
N LYS A 94 11.49 -20.12 3.77
CA LYS A 94 10.57 -20.91 4.58
C LYS A 94 9.16 -20.99 4.02
N GLU A 95 8.71 -19.95 3.35
CA GLU A 95 7.34 -19.85 2.85
C GLU A 95 7.34 -19.42 1.38
N PRO A 96 7.84 -20.26 0.47
CA PRO A 96 7.99 -19.85 -0.94
C PRO A 96 6.66 -19.60 -1.64
N ILE A 97 5.60 -20.35 -1.32
CA ILE A 97 4.30 -20.16 -1.94
C ILE A 97 3.70 -18.83 -1.50
N GLN A 98 3.77 -18.54 -0.21
CA GLN A 98 3.27 -17.27 0.33
C GLN A 98 4.04 -16.07 -0.24
N THR A 99 5.34 -16.22 -0.41
CA THR A 99 6.19 -15.17 -1.00
C THR A 99 5.79 -14.92 -2.45
N PHE A 100 5.59 -15.97 -3.24
CA PHE A 100 5.14 -15.85 -4.62
C PHE A 100 3.78 -15.16 -4.69
N GLU A 101 2.84 -15.58 -3.85
CA GLU A 101 1.50 -14.98 -3.81
C GLU A 101 1.56 -13.50 -3.46
N SER A 102 2.36 -13.14 -2.46
CA SER A 102 2.51 -11.75 -2.05
C SER A 102 3.14 -10.88 -3.13
N ASN A 103 4.16 -11.40 -3.84
CA ASN A 103 4.93 -10.60 -4.77
C ASN A 103 4.38 -10.59 -6.20
N VAL A 104 3.72 -11.66 -6.61
CA VAL A 104 3.29 -11.82 -8.00
C VAL A 104 1.77 -11.81 -8.14
N ILE A 105 1.08 -12.71 -7.43
CA ILE A 105 -0.37 -12.82 -7.58
C ILE A 105 -1.08 -11.56 -7.12
N SER A 106 -0.64 -10.97 -6.01
CA SER A 106 -1.24 -9.72 -5.53
C SER A 106 -1.08 -8.60 -6.55
N LEU A 107 0.09 -8.50 -7.17
CA LEU A 107 0.32 -7.49 -8.19
C LEU A 107 -0.59 -7.72 -9.40
N ILE A 108 -0.76 -8.96 -9.83
CA ILE A 108 -1.64 -9.29 -10.95
C ILE A 108 -3.07 -8.87 -10.64
N LYS A 109 -3.55 -9.15 -9.43
CA LYS A 109 -4.89 -8.71 -9.01
C LYS A 109 -5.07 -7.20 -9.12
N ILE A 110 -4.07 -6.44 -8.72
CA ILE A 110 -4.12 -4.98 -8.79
C ILE A 110 -4.15 -4.53 -10.25
N LEU A 111 -3.31 -5.11 -11.09
CA LEU A 111 -3.24 -4.74 -12.50
C LEU A 111 -4.57 -4.97 -13.23
N GLU A 112 -5.32 -5.98 -12.84
CA GLU A 112 -6.64 -6.23 -13.43
C GLU A 112 -7.61 -5.08 -13.19
N PHE A 113 -7.47 -4.36 -12.08
CA PHE A 113 -8.35 -3.23 -11.77
C PHE A 113 -7.96 -1.94 -12.48
N ILE A 114 -6.72 -1.79 -12.91
CA ILE A 114 -6.28 -0.59 -13.62
C ILE A 114 -6.26 -0.78 -15.12
N LYS A 115 -6.60 -1.97 -15.59
CA LYS A 115 -6.67 -2.27 -17.01
C LYS A 115 -7.87 -1.58 -17.62
N LEU A 116 -7.63 -0.81 -18.65
CA LEU A 116 -8.67 -0.07 -19.37
C LEU A 116 -9.19 -0.84 -20.58
#